data_43f89f3571e1bc0874af8a51ffc71c39
#
_entry.id   43f89f3571e1bc0874af8a51ffc71c39
#
_cell.length_a   1.000
_cell.length_b   1.000
_cell.length_c   1.000
_cell.angle_alpha   90.00
_cell.angle_beta   90.00
_cell.angle_gamma   90.00
#
_symmetry.space_group_name_H-M   'P 1'
#
loop_
_entity.id
_entity.type
_entity.pdbx_description
1 polymer ?
#
loop_
_entity_poly.entity_id
_entity_poly.type
_entity_poly.pdbx_seq_one_letter_code
_entity_poly.pdbx_strand_id
1 'polypeptide(L)'
;MKKTREKKRQEHSITVTNLGDGVRVTGGGIPPIVACSLLFEAYVEVSKSFGMSRHDVAEQLRDYARQIEAMGEDEYNSGIRPPIR
;
A
#
# COMPACT_ATOMS: atom_id res chain seq x y z
N MET A 1 21.05 -26.98 6.89
CA MET A 1 21.24 -26.11 6.18
C MET A 1 20.13 -25.39 5.67
N LYS A 2 19.18 -25.91 5.13
CA LYS A 2 18.11 -25.25 4.69
C LYS A 2 17.49 -24.50 5.74
N LYS A 3 17.42 -24.94 6.90
CA LYS A 3 16.91 -24.25 7.95
C LYS A 3 17.58 -22.98 8.13
N THR A 4 18.79 -22.92 8.01
CA THR A 4 19.54 -21.74 8.18
C THR A 4 19.08 -20.70 7.25
N ARG A 5 18.82 -21.05 6.05
CA ARG A 5 18.38 -20.11 5.12
C ARG A 5 17.08 -19.60 5.54
N GLU A 6 16.18 -20.34 5.96
CA GLU A 6 14.93 -19.87 6.37
C GLU A 6 15.03 -18.93 7.51
N LYS A 7 15.92 -19.15 8.39
CA LYS A 7 16.10 -18.29 9.48
C LYS A 7 16.54 -16.94 9.04
N LYS A 8 17.28 -16.83 8.00
CA LYS A 8 17.75 -15.60 7.56
C LYS A 8 16.68 -14.82 6.85
N ARG A 9 15.63 -15.47 6.42
CA ARG A 9 14.61 -14.79 5.72
C ARG A 9 13.91 -13.86 6.66
N GLN A 10 13.79 -12.62 6.31
CA GLN A 10 13.11 -11.66 7.12
C GLN A 10 11.71 -11.47 6.63
N GLU A 11 10.77 -11.41 7.52
CA GLU A 11 9.41 -11.18 7.15
C GLU A 11 9.03 -9.78 7.50
N HIS A 12 8.48 -9.06 6.55
CA HIS A 12 8.01 -7.71 6.78
C HIS A 12 6.50 -7.72 6.70
N SER A 13 5.87 -6.98 7.56
CA SER A 13 4.42 -6.89 7.48
C SER A 13 3.97 -5.48 7.77
N ILE A 14 2.88 -5.09 7.15
CA ILE A 14 2.26 -3.82 7.40
C ILE A 14 0.81 -4.06 7.61
N THR A 15 0.21 -3.29 8.48
CA THR A 15 -1.21 -3.39 8.75
C THR A 15 -1.86 -2.09 8.33
N VAL A 16 -2.93 -2.20 7.56
CA VAL A 16 -3.67 -1.04 7.11
C VAL A 16 -5.06 -1.12 7.73
N THR A 17 -5.45 -0.10 8.45
CA THR A 17 -6.73 -0.09 9.13
C THR A 17 -7.57 1.06 8.60
N ASN A 18 -8.81 0.77 8.24
CA ASN A 18 -9.73 1.78 7.77
C ASN A 18 -10.35 2.44 8.99
N LEU A 19 -10.17 3.75 9.12
CA LEU A 19 -10.70 4.48 10.26
C LEU A 19 -11.98 5.23 9.93
N GLY A 20 -12.49 5.05 8.72
CA GLY A 20 -13.73 5.74 8.35
C GLY A 20 -13.44 7.04 7.59
N ASP A 21 -12.62 7.89 8.15
CA ASP A 21 -12.29 9.13 7.47
C ASP A 21 -10.81 9.14 7.09
N GLY A 22 -10.20 7.98 7.03
CA GLY A 22 -8.82 7.86 6.62
C GLY A 22 -8.31 6.48 6.91
N VAL A 23 -7.03 6.29 6.83
CA VAL A 23 -6.43 4.99 7.10
C VAL A 23 -5.24 5.14 8.01
N ARG A 24 -4.97 4.12 8.78
CA ARG A 24 -3.80 4.08 9.61
C ARG A 24 -2.94 2.94 9.09
N VAL A 25 -1.68 3.20 8.91
CA VAL A 25 -0.76 2.18 8.44
C VAL A 25 0.31 2.01 9.50
N THR A 26 0.50 0.78 9.94
CA THR A 26 1.53 0.51 10.94
C THR A 26 2.39 -0.63 10.44
N GLY A 27 3.62 -0.62 10.84
CA GLY A 27 4.55 -1.65 10.43
C GLY A 27 5.92 -1.18 10.80
N GLY A 28 6.42 -1.57 11.89
CA GLY A 28 7.64 -1.03 12.40
C GLY A 28 8.88 -1.48 11.68
N GLY A 29 9.81 -0.59 11.56
CA GLY A 29 11.12 -0.96 11.06
C GLY A 29 11.23 -1.30 9.58
N ILE A 30 10.20 -1.04 8.81
CA ILE A 30 10.26 -1.35 7.40
C ILE A 30 10.66 -0.11 6.63
N PRO A 31 11.66 -0.22 5.76
CA PRO A 31 12.03 0.92 4.94
C PRO A 31 10.86 1.36 4.06
N PRO A 32 10.70 2.65 3.83
CA PRO A 32 9.55 3.12 3.06
C PRO A 32 9.38 2.48 1.70
N ILE A 33 10.49 2.22 1.01
CA ILE A 33 10.38 1.65 -0.31
C ILE A 33 9.86 0.22 -0.25
N VAL A 34 10.22 -0.51 0.80
CA VAL A 34 9.73 -1.87 0.96
C VAL A 34 8.25 -1.83 1.32
N ALA A 35 7.87 -0.88 2.18
CA ALA A 35 6.47 -0.74 2.56
C ALA A 35 5.61 -0.43 1.35
N CYS A 36 6.08 0.46 0.48
CA CYS A 36 5.31 0.80 -0.72
C CYS A 36 5.20 -0.39 -1.65
N SER A 37 6.26 -1.17 -1.77
CA SER A 37 6.22 -2.36 -2.61
C SER A 37 5.24 -3.38 -2.08
N LEU A 38 5.21 -3.55 -0.76
CA LEU A 38 4.27 -4.48 -0.16
C LEU A 38 2.85 -4.05 -0.42
N LEU A 39 2.57 -2.76 -0.28
CA LEU A 39 1.22 -2.27 -0.50
C LEU A 39 0.82 -2.44 -1.95
N PHE A 40 1.74 -2.21 -2.86
CA PHE A 40 1.44 -2.36 -4.28
C PHE A 40 1.15 -3.82 -4.60
N GLU A 41 1.97 -4.73 -4.09
CA GLU A 41 1.77 -6.14 -4.36
C GLU A 41 0.46 -6.63 -3.75
N ALA A 42 0.13 -6.12 -2.56
CA ALA A 42 -1.12 -6.50 -1.93
C ALA A 42 -2.30 -6.00 -2.77
N TYR A 43 -2.18 -4.80 -3.30
CA TYR A 43 -3.24 -4.24 -4.12
C TYR A 43 -3.47 -5.14 -5.34
N VAL A 44 -2.41 -5.59 -5.97
CA VAL A 44 -2.54 -6.43 -7.15
C VAL A 44 -3.17 -7.77 -6.77
N GLU A 45 -2.73 -8.36 -5.66
CA GLU A 45 -3.26 -9.65 -5.26
C GLU A 45 -4.74 -9.57 -4.91
N VAL A 46 -5.14 -8.52 -4.22
CA VAL A 46 -6.53 -8.35 -3.87
C VAL A 46 -7.36 -8.17 -5.13
N SER A 47 -6.86 -7.38 -6.08
CA SER A 47 -7.59 -7.15 -7.32
C SER A 47 -7.77 -8.45 -8.08
N LYS A 48 -6.76 -9.28 -8.10
CA LYS A 48 -6.85 -10.56 -8.77
C LYS A 48 -7.90 -11.44 -8.11
N SER A 49 -7.98 -11.40 -6.79
CA SER A 49 -8.93 -12.25 -6.10
C SER A 49 -10.37 -11.82 -6.37
N PHE A 50 -10.58 -10.60 -6.83
CA PHE A 50 -11.90 -10.16 -7.20
C PHE A 50 -12.14 -10.29 -8.70
N GLY A 51 -11.27 -10.95 -9.39
CA GLY A 51 -11.47 -11.21 -10.81
C GLY A 51 -11.10 -10.09 -11.77
N MET A 52 -10.37 -9.10 -11.30
CA MET A 52 -9.98 -8.02 -12.18
C MET A 52 -8.89 -8.48 -13.13
N SER A 53 -9.00 -8.10 -14.38
CA SER A 53 -7.99 -8.47 -15.35
C SER A 53 -6.80 -7.55 -15.21
N ARG A 54 -5.70 -7.96 -15.85
CA ARG A 54 -4.49 -7.17 -15.83
C ARG A 54 -4.78 -5.77 -16.38
N HIS A 55 -5.58 -5.71 -17.43
CA HIS A 55 -5.91 -4.43 -18.05
C HIS A 55 -6.71 -3.57 -17.09
N ASP A 56 -7.68 -4.16 -16.39
CA ASP A 56 -8.50 -3.42 -15.45
C ASP A 56 -7.67 -2.85 -14.31
N VAL A 57 -6.73 -3.63 -13.81
CA VAL A 57 -5.89 -3.16 -12.73
C VAL A 57 -5.04 -1.98 -13.21
N ALA A 58 -4.49 -2.10 -14.42
CA ALA A 58 -3.67 -1.02 -14.95
C ALA A 58 -4.49 0.26 -15.14
N GLU A 59 -5.73 0.12 -15.60
CA GLU A 59 -6.57 1.29 -15.78
C GLU A 59 -6.89 1.94 -14.44
N GLN A 60 -7.16 1.13 -13.44
CA GLN A 60 -7.48 1.67 -12.14
C GLN A 60 -6.27 2.41 -11.56
N LEU A 61 -5.08 1.88 -11.76
CA LEU A 61 -3.88 2.55 -11.30
C LEU A 61 -3.67 3.88 -12.00
N ARG A 62 -4.01 3.95 -13.27
CA ARG A 62 -3.88 5.20 -13.99
C ARG A 62 -4.87 6.22 -13.46
N ASP A 63 -6.06 5.78 -13.07
CA ASP A 63 -7.04 6.68 -12.51
C ASP A 63 -6.56 7.20 -11.17
N TYR A 64 -5.98 6.35 -10.35
CA TYR A 64 -5.46 6.79 -9.07
C TYR A 64 -4.32 7.79 -9.29
N ALA A 65 -3.47 7.53 -10.27
CA ALA A 65 -2.38 8.44 -10.54
C ALA A 65 -2.91 9.81 -10.95
N ARG A 66 -3.97 9.84 -11.75
CA ARG A 66 -4.55 11.11 -12.15
C ARG A 66 -5.15 11.84 -10.96
N GLN A 67 -5.75 11.11 -10.05
CA GLN A 67 -6.32 11.74 -8.87
C GLN A 67 -5.22 12.39 -8.03
N ILE A 68 -4.10 11.70 -7.88
CA ILE A 68 -3.00 12.25 -7.12
C ILE A 68 -2.44 13.49 -7.79
N GLU A 69 -2.30 13.44 -9.10
CA GLU A 69 -1.77 14.58 -9.81
C GLU A 69 -2.71 15.80 -9.77
N ALA A 70 -3.99 15.54 -9.61
CA ALA A 70 -4.95 16.63 -9.56
C ALA A 70 -5.02 17.27 -8.17
N MET A 71 -4.43 16.65 -7.17
CA MET A 71 -4.46 17.23 -5.86
C MET A 71 -3.53 18.40 -5.75
N GLY A 72 -3.91 19.39 -4.93
CA GLY A 72 -3.00 20.45 -4.61
C GLY A 72 -2.04 19.96 -3.56
N GLU A 73 -0.97 20.67 -3.35
CA GLU A 73 0.03 20.27 -2.37
C GLU A 73 -0.57 20.16 -0.98
N ASP A 74 -1.41 21.12 -0.61
CA ASP A 74 -1.99 21.09 0.71
C ASP A 74 -2.93 19.90 0.87
N GLU A 75 -3.69 19.60 -0.15
CA GLU A 75 -4.61 18.51 -0.12
C GLU A 75 -3.86 17.20 -0.02
N TYR A 76 -2.81 17.06 -0.78
CA TYR A 76 -2.02 15.84 -0.76
C TYR A 76 -1.42 15.63 0.62
N ASN A 77 -0.84 16.65 1.17
CA ASN A 77 -0.19 16.56 2.46
C ASN A 77 -1.19 16.31 3.59
N SER A 78 -2.38 16.87 3.49
CA SER A 78 -3.39 16.64 4.50
C SER A 78 -3.89 15.23 4.49
N GLY A 79 -3.97 14.65 3.32
CA GLY A 79 -4.47 13.31 3.20
C GLY A 79 -3.61 12.30 3.87
N ILE A 80 -2.34 12.62 4.08
CA ILE A 80 -1.45 11.71 4.73
C ILE A 80 -1.56 11.78 6.22
N ARG A 81 -2.06 12.89 6.73
CA ARG A 81 -2.15 13.04 8.15
C ARG A 81 -3.14 12.12 8.74
N PRO A 82 -2.91 11.62 9.91
CA PRO A 82 -3.83 10.72 10.56
C PRO A 82 -5.10 11.50 10.78
N PRO A 83 -6.20 10.91 10.55
CA PRO A 83 -7.46 11.57 10.73
C PRO A 83 -7.78 11.82 12.16
N ILE A 84 -7.06 11.25 13.05
CA ILE A 84 -7.37 11.48 14.37
C ILE A 84 -6.88 12.73 14.72
N ARG A 85 -7.46 13.43 15.29
CA ARG A 85 -6.93 14.61 15.64
C ARG A 85 -7.47 14.99 16.73
#